data_96894fad89ae0ba87fad28d11116c6ca
#
_entry.id   96894fad89ae0ba87fad28d11116c6ca
#
_cell.length_a   1.000
_cell.length_b   1.000
_cell.length_c   1.000
_cell.angle_alpha   90.00
_cell.angle_beta   90.00
_cell.angle_gamma   90.00
#
_symmetry.space_group_name_H-M   'P 1'
#
loop_
_entity.id
_entity.type
_entity.pdbx_description
1 polymer ?
#
loop_
_entity_poly.entity_id
_entity_poly.type
_entity_poly.pdbx_seq_one_letter_code
_entity_poly.pdbx_strand_id
1 'polypeptide(L)'
;ASDVYKRQGIGSRFGGGIKQLEKMGPNGEIIMDYSIYDAVEAGFDKVVFIIRKDIEADFKEIIGNRIGKQVEVDYVFQDINDIPEGFIVPEGRTKPWGTGQAVLCCKGVVKEPFLVINADDYYGRHAFQTIYDYLTTHEDDDKYRYTMVAYRLKNTVTDNGHVARGICGLNASNELVSVTERTRIEKRNNGIEYSEDDGQTWNEIDPDTLVSMNMWGFTRSILEEIKTGFPAFLEKGLKENPLKCEYFLPAVVSDLLAEDRAAVKVLESEDKWHGVTYKEDKPVVVEAIQSLKDSGLYPQHLWD
;
A
#
# COMPACT_ATOMS: atom_id res chain seq x y z
N ALA A 1 11.53 12.24 7.26
CA ALA A 1 10.63 11.60 6.29
C ALA A 1 9.38 11.10 7.00
N SER A 2 8.23 11.29 6.39
CA SER A 2 6.94 10.87 6.96
C SER A 2 6.49 9.53 6.36
N ASP A 3 5.84 8.71 7.16
CA ASP A 3 5.24 7.46 6.74
C ASP A 3 3.72 7.61 6.67
N VAL A 4 3.12 7.29 5.54
CA VAL A 4 1.69 7.49 5.29
C VAL A 4 0.99 6.14 5.20
N TYR A 5 0.16 5.84 6.18
CA TYR A 5 -0.62 4.62 6.24
C TYR A 5 -1.99 4.81 5.62
N LYS A 6 -2.21 4.05 4.56
CA LYS A 6 -3.45 4.03 3.82
C LYS A 6 -4.30 2.84 4.19
N ARG A 7 -5.56 3.09 4.56
CA ARG A 7 -6.56 2.07 4.75
C ARG A 7 -7.44 1.91 3.52
N GLN A 8 -7.40 0.76 2.87
CA GLN A 8 -8.43 0.36 1.91
C GLN A 8 -9.59 -0.34 2.63
N GLY A 9 -10.77 -0.11 2.14
CA GLY A 9 -12.08 -0.49 2.59
C GLY A 9 -12.28 -1.75 3.43
N ILE A 10 -13.47 -1.89 3.95
CA ILE A 10 -13.95 -3.06 4.70
C ILE A 10 -13.78 -4.30 3.81
N GLY A 11 -12.86 -5.20 4.19
CA GLY A 11 -12.66 -6.45 3.48
C GLY A 11 -13.92 -7.30 3.56
N SER A 12 -14.72 -7.31 2.51
CA SER A 12 -15.97 -8.09 2.41
C SER A 12 -15.77 -9.61 2.54
N ARG A 13 -14.52 -10.06 2.51
CA ARG A 13 -14.13 -11.49 2.63
C ARG A 13 -13.84 -11.94 4.05
N PHE A 14 -13.91 -11.07 5.05
CA PHE A 14 -13.46 -11.34 6.43
C PHE A 14 -14.60 -11.33 7.47
N GLY A 15 -15.79 -11.77 7.15
CA GLY A 15 -16.84 -12.12 8.11
C GLY A 15 -17.13 -11.09 9.22
N GLY A 16 -17.22 -9.80 8.91
CA GLY A 16 -17.86 -8.80 9.80
C GLY A 16 -16.96 -8.07 10.81
N GLY A 17 -15.65 -7.97 10.59
CA GLY A 17 -14.73 -7.15 11.39
C GLY A 17 -13.90 -6.16 10.58
N ILE A 18 -13.16 -5.28 11.25
CA ILE A 18 -12.17 -4.44 10.61
C ILE A 18 -10.88 -5.29 10.45
N LYS A 19 -10.71 -5.90 9.28
CA LYS A 19 -9.57 -6.78 8.94
C LYS A 19 -8.21 -6.20 9.35
N GLN A 20 -8.02 -4.90 9.18
CA GLN A 20 -6.78 -4.20 9.48
C GLN A 20 -6.46 -4.11 10.99
N LEU A 21 -7.44 -4.37 11.84
CA LEU A 21 -7.31 -4.35 13.30
C LEU A 21 -7.30 -5.76 13.90
N GLU A 22 -7.14 -6.80 13.06
CA GLU A 22 -7.06 -8.18 13.50
C GLU A 22 -5.73 -8.44 14.23
N LYS A 23 -5.80 -9.01 15.42
CA LYS A 23 -4.64 -9.33 16.24
C LYS A 23 -3.81 -10.45 15.60
N MET A 24 -2.51 -10.21 15.44
CA MET A 24 -1.55 -11.13 14.83
C MET A 24 -0.42 -11.52 15.78
N GLY A 25 -0.10 -10.67 16.75
CA GLY A 25 0.94 -10.92 17.75
C GLY A 25 0.38 -11.43 19.09
N PRO A 26 1.24 -12.02 19.94
CA PRO A 26 0.83 -12.65 21.21
C PRO A 26 0.35 -11.63 22.25
N ASN A 27 0.76 -10.37 22.15
CA ASN A 27 0.40 -9.29 23.07
C ASN A 27 -0.69 -8.36 22.48
N GLY A 28 -1.41 -8.84 21.46
CA GLY A 28 -2.49 -8.10 20.81
C GLY A 28 -2.03 -7.13 19.73
N GLU A 29 -0.77 -7.24 19.28
CA GLU A 29 -0.27 -6.47 18.17
C GLU A 29 -1.00 -6.84 16.87
N ILE A 30 -1.24 -5.86 16.02
CA ILE A 30 -1.77 -6.02 14.67
C ILE A 30 -0.64 -5.87 13.65
N ILE A 31 -0.86 -6.20 12.38
CA ILE A 31 0.18 -6.11 11.33
C ILE A 31 0.78 -4.69 11.28
N MET A 32 -0.05 -3.68 11.40
CA MET A 32 0.35 -2.27 11.37
C MET A 32 1.38 -1.93 12.46
N ASP A 33 1.32 -2.54 13.64
CA ASP A 33 2.31 -2.31 14.70
C ASP A 33 3.72 -2.66 14.23
N TYR A 34 3.88 -3.77 13.51
CA TYR A 34 5.18 -4.21 12.99
C TYR A 34 5.69 -3.30 11.89
N SER A 35 4.81 -2.87 10.99
CA SER A 35 5.17 -1.90 9.94
C SER A 35 5.63 -0.57 10.53
N ILE A 36 4.92 -0.05 11.53
CA ILE A 36 5.30 1.20 12.20
C ILE A 36 6.60 1.01 12.98
N TYR A 37 6.78 -0.11 13.67
CA TYR A 37 8.03 -0.42 14.35
C TYR A 37 9.21 -0.40 13.36
N ASP A 38 9.09 -1.07 12.23
CA ASP A 38 10.14 -1.11 11.21
C ASP A 38 10.38 0.28 10.57
N ALA A 39 9.34 1.08 10.38
CA ALA A 39 9.46 2.44 9.88
C ALA A 39 10.23 3.33 10.87
N VAL A 40 9.91 3.27 12.16
CA VAL A 40 10.60 4.03 13.21
C VAL A 40 12.07 3.60 13.32
N GLU A 41 12.35 2.30 13.29
CA GLU A 41 13.72 1.77 13.30
C GLU A 41 14.52 2.20 12.06
N ALA A 42 13.87 2.38 10.91
CA ALA A 42 14.49 2.89 9.70
C ALA A 42 14.79 4.39 9.76
N GLY A 43 14.11 5.16 10.64
CA GLY A 43 14.31 6.59 10.83
C GLY A 43 13.11 7.48 10.47
N PHE A 44 11.97 6.91 10.10
CA PHE A 44 10.73 7.69 9.95
C PHE A 44 10.28 8.22 11.31
N ASP A 45 9.90 9.47 11.37
CA ASP A 45 9.62 10.19 12.61
C ASP A 45 8.16 10.63 12.76
N LYS A 46 7.35 10.37 11.73
CA LYS A 46 5.94 10.73 11.71
C LYS A 46 5.10 9.70 10.95
N VAL A 47 3.96 9.37 11.53
CA VAL A 47 2.95 8.49 10.93
C VAL A 47 1.67 9.30 10.64
N VAL A 48 1.14 9.17 9.44
CA VAL A 48 -0.15 9.75 9.05
C VAL A 48 -1.13 8.64 8.73
N PHE A 49 -2.18 8.53 9.51
CA PHE A 49 -3.25 7.56 9.26
C PHE A 49 -4.34 8.16 8.38
N ILE A 50 -4.60 7.51 7.25
CA ILE A 50 -5.71 7.84 6.37
C ILE A 50 -6.87 6.90 6.72
N ILE A 51 -7.89 7.41 7.36
CA ILE A 51 -9.05 6.64 7.83
C ILE A 51 -10.36 7.32 7.44
N ARG A 52 -11.47 6.63 7.63
CA ARG A 52 -12.78 7.26 7.59
C ARG A 52 -13.09 7.89 8.95
N LYS A 53 -13.83 8.98 8.96
CA LYS A 53 -14.16 9.72 10.19
C LYS A 53 -14.99 8.89 11.18
N ASP A 54 -15.86 8.05 10.68
CA ASP A 54 -16.75 7.21 11.49
C ASP A 54 -16.03 6.16 12.37
N ILE A 55 -14.79 5.82 12.03
CA ILE A 55 -14.00 4.83 12.79
C ILE A 55 -12.91 5.46 13.66
N GLU A 56 -12.81 6.79 13.69
CA GLU A 56 -11.71 7.48 14.37
C GLU A 56 -11.56 7.07 15.84
N ALA A 57 -12.67 7.03 16.59
CA ALA A 57 -12.65 6.71 18.02
C ALA A 57 -12.13 5.28 18.26
N ASP A 58 -12.69 4.30 17.56
CA ASP A 58 -12.30 2.89 17.69
C ASP A 58 -10.84 2.67 17.23
N PHE A 59 -10.44 3.34 16.15
CA PHE A 59 -9.08 3.26 15.65
C PHE A 59 -8.05 3.82 16.66
N LYS A 60 -8.33 4.96 17.25
CA LYS A 60 -7.48 5.57 18.29
C LYS A 60 -7.39 4.69 19.53
N GLU A 61 -8.50 4.09 19.96
CA GLU A 61 -8.51 3.18 21.11
C GLU A 61 -7.68 1.93 20.85
N ILE A 62 -7.81 1.32 19.68
CA ILE A 62 -7.16 0.04 19.37
C ILE A 62 -5.67 0.19 19.10
N ILE A 63 -5.27 1.21 18.33
CA ILE A 63 -3.89 1.39 17.89
C ILE A 63 -3.36 2.82 18.05
N GLY A 64 -4.12 3.83 17.69
CA GLY A 64 -3.62 5.20 17.57
C GLY A 64 -3.00 5.74 18.85
N ASN A 65 -3.63 5.51 19.99
CA ASN A 65 -3.13 5.96 21.29
C ASN A 65 -1.86 5.24 21.71
N ARG A 66 -1.67 3.98 21.31
CA ARG A 66 -0.45 3.19 21.53
C ARG A 66 0.69 3.72 20.68
N ILE A 67 0.46 3.93 19.41
CA ILE A 67 1.45 4.42 18.47
C ILE A 67 1.84 5.89 18.76
N GLY A 68 0.88 6.72 19.15
CA GLY A 68 1.15 8.11 19.51
C GLY A 68 2.07 8.32 20.71
N LYS A 69 2.35 7.27 21.48
CA LYS A 69 3.39 7.29 22.53
C LYS A 69 4.81 7.03 22.00
N GLN A 70 4.92 6.50 20.79
CA GLN A 70 6.18 6.05 20.19
C GLN A 70 6.68 7.00 19.09
N VAL A 71 5.76 7.63 18.35
CA VAL A 71 6.06 8.47 17.21
C VAL A 71 4.99 9.55 17.04
N GLU A 72 5.34 10.65 16.37
CA GLU A 72 4.35 11.69 16.04
C GLU A 72 3.27 11.10 15.10
N VAL A 73 2.01 11.36 15.42
CA VAL A 73 0.86 10.83 14.67
C VAL A 73 -0.09 11.93 14.26
N ASP A 74 -0.44 11.94 12.96
CA ASP A 74 -1.56 12.74 12.44
C ASP A 74 -2.64 11.81 11.86
N TYR A 75 -3.86 12.33 11.83
CA TYR A 75 -5.02 11.67 11.21
C TYR A 75 -5.56 12.53 10.10
N VAL A 76 -5.80 11.94 8.95
CA VAL A 76 -6.51 12.55 7.84
C VAL A 76 -7.69 11.68 7.45
N PHE A 77 -8.74 12.29 6.93
CA PHE A 77 -10.00 11.60 6.69
C PHE A 77 -10.34 11.57 5.22
N GLN A 78 -10.50 10.36 4.70
CA GLN A 78 -11.01 10.17 3.35
C GLN A 78 -12.54 10.28 3.39
N ASP A 79 -13.07 11.28 2.70
CA ASP A 79 -14.51 11.53 2.57
C ASP A 79 -14.92 11.48 1.11
N ILE A 80 -16.03 10.81 0.83
CA ILE A 80 -16.63 10.72 -0.51
C ILE A 80 -17.08 12.10 -1.03
N ASN A 81 -17.39 13.03 -0.13
CA ASN A 81 -17.81 14.38 -0.46
C ASN A 81 -16.64 15.35 -0.69
N ASP A 82 -15.41 14.93 -0.37
CA ASP A 82 -14.21 15.74 -0.62
C ASP A 82 -13.76 15.58 -2.08
N ILE A 83 -14.45 16.31 -2.95
CA ILE A 83 -14.22 16.36 -4.39
C ILE A 83 -14.10 17.81 -4.88
N PRO A 84 -13.42 18.03 -6.01
CA PRO A 84 -13.26 19.39 -6.56
C PRO A 84 -14.60 20.09 -6.83
N GLU A 85 -14.59 21.41 -6.73
CA GLU A 85 -15.73 22.26 -7.06
C GLU A 85 -16.22 21.99 -8.49
N GLY A 86 -17.54 21.99 -8.67
CA GLY A 86 -18.19 21.69 -9.95
C GLY A 86 -18.56 20.24 -10.17
N PHE A 87 -18.16 19.34 -9.28
CA PHE A 87 -18.56 17.92 -9.31
C PHE A 87 -19.58 17.62 -8.21
N ILE A 88 -20.42 16.63 -8.48
CA ILE A 88 -21.44 16.15 -7.54
C ILE A 88 -21.25 14.66 -7.33
N VAL A 89 -21.31 14.23 -6.07
CA VAL A 89 -21.30 12.78 -5.74
C VAL A 89 -22.57 12.14 -6.30
N PRO A 90 -22.46 11.10 -7.14
CA PRO A 90 -23.63 10.41 -7.69
C PRO A 90 -24.51 9.82 -6.60
N GLU A 91 -25.82 9.92 -6.80
CA GLU A 91 -26.79 9.25 -5.94
C GLU A 91 -26.51 7.74 -5.89
N GLY A 92 -26.50 7.18 -4.67
CA GLY A 92 -26.23 5.75 -4.45
C GLY A 92 -24.74 5.37 -4.42
N ARG A 93 -23.81 6.31 -4.67
CA ARG A 93 -22.40 6.02 -4.49
C ARG A 93 -22.03 5.93 -3.02
N THR A 94 -21.47 4.80 -2.61
CA THR A 94 -20.92 4.58 -1.27
C THR A 94 -19.42 4.30 -1.29
N LYS A 95 -18.86 4.06 -2.48
CA LYS A 95 -17.45 3.70 -2.67
C LYS A 95 -16.57 4.95 -2.61
N PRO A 96 -15.47 4.95 -1.81
CA PRO A 96 -14.46 6.02 -1.84
C PRO A 96 -13.86 6.19 -3.24
N TRP A 97 -13.24 7.34 -3.49
CA TRP A 97 -12.69 7.68 -4.81
C TRP A 97 -11.35 7.00 -5.13
N GLY A 98 -10.86 6.12 -4.27
CA GLY A 98 -9.68 5.33 -4.52
C GLY A 98 -8.43 5.84 -3.82
N THR A 99 -7.31 5.22 -4.15
CA THR A 99 -6.05 5.37 -3.44
C THR A 99 -5.35 6.71 -3.70
N GLY A 100 -5.59 7.30 -4.87
CA GLY A 100 -5.09 8.63 -5.18
C GLY A 100 -5.75 9.69 -4.31
N GLN A 101 -7.09 9.69 -4.21
CA GLN A 101 -7.79 10.62 -3.31
C GLN A 101 -7.39 10.41 -1.84
N ALA A 102 -7.21 9.16 -1.42
CA ALA A 102 -6.75 8.88 -0.06
C ALA A 102 -5.42 9.58 0.25
N VAL A 103 -4.44 9.45 -0.62
CA VAL A 103 -3.14 10.12 -0.46
C VAL A 103 -3.25 11.64 -0.55
N LEU A 104 -4.15 12.16 -1.39
CA LEU A 104 -4.41 13.60 -1.49
C LEU A 104 -4.85 14.21 -0.16
N CYS A 105 -5.55 13.46 0.69
CA CYS A 105 -5.94 13.94 2.03
C CYS A 105 -4.75 14.33 2.90
N CYS A 106 -3.54 13.84 2.59
CA CYS A 106 -2.31 14.15 3.32
C CYS A 106 -1.71 15.51 2.96
N LYS A 107 -2.20 16.21 1.94
CA LYS A 107 -1.59 17.43 1.39
C LYS A 107 -1.35 18.52 2.43
N GLY A 108 -2.21 18.64 3.44
CA GLY A 108 -2.09 19.66 4.48
C GLY A 108 -1.09 19.31 5.59
N VAL A 109 -0.76 18.04 5.76
CA VAL A 109 0.01 17.54 6.92
C VAL A 109 1.37 16.97 6.54
N VAL A 110 1.55 16.45 5.31
CA VAL A 110 2.82 15.93 4.83
C VAL A 110 3.60 17.03 4.13
N LYS A 111 4.80 17.33 4.63
CA LYS A 111 5.68 18.41 4.12
C LYS A 111 7.01 17.92 3.58
N GLU A 112 7.34 16.68 3.83
CA GLU A 112 8.62 16.03 3.54
C GLU A 112 8.43 14.86 2.59
N PRO A 113 9.48 14.26 2.04
CA PRO A 113 9.38 12.98 1.35
C PRO A 113 8.72 11.94 2.25
N PHE A 114 7.93 11.07 1.67
CA PHE A 114 7.10 10.16 2.44
C PHE A 114 6.92 8.78 1.78
N LEU A 115 6.69 7.80 2.61
CA LEU A 115 6.35 6.42 2.24
C LEU A 115 4.84 6.22 2.32
N VAL A 116 4.27 5.53 1.34
CA VAL A 116 2.87 5.09 1.33
C VAL A 116 2.82 3.56 1.33
N ILE A 117 2.10 3.00 2.30
CA ILE A 117 1.88 1.55 2.40
C ILE A 117 0.42 1.20 2.70
N ASN A 118 0.08 -0.06 2.50
CA ASN A 118 -1.18 -0.61 2.96
C ASN A 118 -1.09 -0.96 4.45
N ALA A 119 -2.13 -0.64 5.21
CA ALA A 119 -2.16 -0.82 6.65
C ALA A 119 -2.28 -2.30 7.09
N ASP A 120 -2.69 -3.18 6.18
CA ASP A 120 -2.95 -4.60 6.44
C ASP A 120 -1.90 -5.55 5.82
N ASP A 121 -0.79 -4.99 5.34
CA ASP A 121 0.31 -5.75 4.75
C ASP A 121 1.56 -5.68 5.63
N TYR A 122 2.25 -6.83 5.76
CA TYR A 122 3.56 -6.93 6.37
C TYR A 122 4.63 -6.90 5.28
N TYR A 123 5.52 -5.90 5.34
CA TYR A 123 6.51 -5.64 4.29
C TYR A 123 7.92 -6.14 4.61
N GLY A 124 8.26 -6.28 5.90
CA GLY A 124 9.60 -6.64 6.34
C GLY A 124 10.52 -5.44 6.58
N ARG A 125 11.43 -5.58 7.53
CA ARG A 125 12.32 -4.51 8.00
C ARG A 125 13.22 -3.95 6.92
N HIS A 126 13.78 -4.79 6.07
CA HIS A 126 14.72 -4.37 5.02
C HIS A 126 14.07 -3.43 4.01
N ALA A 127 12.79 -3.65 3.68
CA ALA A 127 12.04 -2.79 2.77
C ALA A 127 11.93 -1.34 3.30
N PHE A 128 11.67 -1.15 4.59
CA PHE A 128 11.60 0.18 5.21
C PHE A 128 12.94 0.88 5.22
N GLN A 129 14.01 0.18 5.58
CA GLN A 129 15.35 0.77 5.58
C GLN A 129 15.78 1.21 4.18
N THR A 130 15.58 0.35 3.20
CA THR A 130 15.96 0.61 1.80
C THR A 130 15.23 1.83 1.23
N ILE A 131 13.92 1.94 1.48
CA ILE A 131 13.14 3.07 0.96
C ILE A 131 13.43 4.37 1.71
N TYR A 132 13.71 4.30 3.02
CA TYR A 132 14.14 5.44 3.81
C TYR A 132 15.47 6.01 3.29
N ASP A 133 16.45 5.14 3.05
CA ASP A 133 17.75 5.55 2.52
C ASP A 133 17.62 6.24 1.17
N TYR A 134 16.76 5.74 0.29
CA TYR A 134 16.48 6.39 -0.99
C TYR A 134 15.86 7.78 -0.82
N LEU A 135 14.79 7.88 -0.03
CA LEU A 135 14.04 9.14 0.16
C LEU A 135 14.87 10.23 0.84
N THR A 136 15.88 9.88 1.63
CA THR A 136 16.75 10.84 2.33
C THR A 136 17.98 11.25 1.52
N THR A 137 18.27 10.57 0.42
CA THR A 137 19.47 10.80 -0.41
C THR A 137 19.16 11.28 -1.82
N HIS A 138 17.88 11.31 -2.23
CA HIS A 138 17.46 11.73 -3.57
C HIS A 138 16.44 12.85 -3.47
N GLU A 139 16.57 13.82 -4.35
CA GLU A 139 15.67 14.95 -4.52
C GLU A 139 15.18 15.03 -5.95
N ASP A 140 14.06 15.73 -6.18
CA ASP A 140 13.59 16.03 -7.52
C ASP A 140 14.60 16.92 -8.24
N ASP A 141 14.84 16.64 -9.51
CA ASP A 141 15.73 17.42 -10.38
C ASP A 141 14.97 17.85 -11.66
N ASP A 142 15.38 17.41 -12.83
CA ASP A 142 14.64 17.58 -14.08
C ASP A 142 13.35 16.73 -14.14
N LYS A 143 13.26 15.71 -13.27
CA LYS A 143 12.11 14.84 -13.08
C LYS A 143 11.80 14.65 -11.60
N TYR A 144 10.60 14.21 -11.29
CA TYR A 144 10.27 13.73 -9.96
C TYR A 144 11.00 12.42 -9.68
N ARG A 145 11.70 12.34 -8.56
CA ARG A 145 12.47 11.16 -8.15
C ARG A 145 11.70 10.34 -7.11
N TYR A 146 10.86 9.45 -7.63
CA TYR A 146 10.07 8.52 -6.82
C TYR A 146 10.76 7.16 -6.72
N THR A 147 10.25 6.33 -5.83
CA THR A 147 10.73 4.98 -5.65
C THR A 147 9.59 4.04 -5.28
N MET A 148 9.82 2.76 -5.41
CA MET A 148 8.96 1.71 -4.87
C MET A 148 9.81 0.52 -4.46
N VAL A 149 9.32 -0.26 -3.49
CA VAL A 149 9.87 -1.58 -3.18
C VAL A 149 9.07 -2.63 -3.92
N ALA A 150 9.76 -3.47 -4.70
CA ALA A 150 9.17 -4.61 -5.37
C ALA A 150 9.58 -5.90 -4.66
N TYR A 151 8.70 -6.89 -4.75
CA TYR A 151 8.87 -8.22 -4.17
C TYR A 151 8.90 -9.27 -5.25
N ARG A 152 9.61 -10.38 -5.02
CA ARG A 152 9.52 -11.54 -5.90
C ARG A 152 8.14 -12.18 -5.75
N LEU A 153 7.50 -12.49 -6.86
CA LEU A 153 6.14 -13.03 -6.89
C LEU A 153 5.96 -14.23 -5.95
N LYS A 154 6.95 -15.15 -5.95
CA LYS A 154 6.94 -16.34 -5.07
C LYS A 154 6.82 -16.01 -3.57
N ASN A 155 7.25 -14.82 -3.15
CA ASN A 155 7.19 -14.34 -1.77
C ASN A 155 5.86 -13.64 -1.44
N THR A 156 4.91 -13.59 -2.36
CA THR A 156 3.64 -12.84 -2.21
C THR A 156 2.38 -13.66 -2.51
N VAL A 157 2.52 -14.92 -2.87
CA VAL A 157 1.39 -15.81 -3.19
C VAL A 157 1.01 -16.67 -1.97
N THR A 158 -0.24 -17.13 -1.94
CA THR A 158 -0.78 -18.02 -0.91
C THR A 158 -1.16 -19.37 -1.48
N ASP A 159 -1.26 -20.39 -0.62
CA ASP A 159 -1.79 -21.72 -0.97
C ASP A 159 -3.33 -21.77 -0.91
N ASN A 160 -3.98 -20.71 -0.43
CA ASN A 160 -5.40 -20.67 -0.12
C ASN A 160 -6.28 -20.13 -1.26
N GLY A 161 -5.68 -19.76 -2.40
CA GLY A 161 -6.44 -19.27 -3.56
C GLY A 161 -5.66 -18.29 -4.43
N HIS A 162 -6.41 -17.59 -5.28
CA HIS A 162 -5.82 -16.61 -6.20
C HIS A 162 -5.53 -15.27 -5.52
N VAL A 163 -4.52 -14.61 -6.03
CA VAL A 163 -4.17 -13.22 -5.67
C VAL A 163 -4.10 -12.36 -6.93
N ALA A 164 -4.21 -11.05 -6.75
CA ALA A 164 -3.97 -10.05 -7.79
C ALA A 164 -2.65 -9.34 -7.52
N ARG A 165 -1.82 -9.12 -8.57
CA ARG A 165 -0.52 -8.45 -8.46
C ARG A 165 -0.25 -7.55 -9.64
N GLY A 166 0.37 -6.41 -9.37
CA GLY A 166 0.94 -5.53 -10.38
C GLY A 166 2.33 -6.01 -10.79
N ILE A 167 2.46 -6.57 -11.97
CA ILE A 167 3.73 -7.03 -12.52
C ILE A 167 4.54 -5.81 -12.98
N CYS A 168 5.76 -5.65 -12.45
CA CYS A 168 6.65 -4.55 -12.76
C CYS A 168 7.46 -4.81 -14.02
N GLY A 169 7.36 -3.92 -15.01
CA GLY A 169 8.31 -3.83 -16.11
C GLY A 169 9.41 -2.82 -15.77
N LEU A 170 10.68 -3.22 -15.96
CA LEU A 170 11.85 -2.42 -15.61
C LEU A 170 12.72 -2.13 -16.84
N ASN A 171 13.38 -0.96 -16.82
CA ASN A 171 14.48 -0.68 -17.75
C ASN A 171 15.83 -1.19 -17.20
N ALA A 172 16.90 -1.01 -17.98
CA ALA A 172 18.25 -1.46 -17.61
C ALA A 172 18.82 -0.75 -16.35
N SER A 173 18.25 0.37 -15.96
CA SER A 173 18.64 1.13 -14.75
C SER A 173 17.81 0.75 -13.52
N ASN A 174 17.00 -0.30 -13.59
CA ASN A 174 16.04 -0.69 -12.56
C ASN A 174 15.02 0.43 -12.22
N GLU A 175 14.59 1.14 -13.24
CA GLU A 175 13.50 2.09 -13.14
C GLU A 175 12.23 1.49 -13.71
N LEU A 176 11.11 1.82 -13.10
CA LEU A 176 9.80 1.33 -13.51
C LEU A 176 9.40 1.92 -14.87
N VAL A 177 9.03 1.07 -15.80
CA VAL A 177 8.45 1.49 -17.10
C VAL A 177 6.98 1.16 -17.22
N SER A 178 6.51 0.15 -16.50
CA SER A 178 5.11 -0.24 -16.50
C SER A 178 4.73 -1.06 -15.27
N VAL A 179 3.45 -1.04 -14.93
CA VAL A 179 2.83 -1.96 -13.99
C VAL A 179 1.64 -2.60 -14.69
N THR A 180 1.68 -3.92 -14.87
CA THR A 180 0.59 -4.67 -15.49
C THR A 180 -0.16 -5.46 -14.42
N GLU A 181 -1.41 -5.12 -14.17
CA GLU A 181 -2.24 -5.82 -13.20
C GLU A 181 -2.64 -7.20 -13.74
N ARG A 182 -2.37 -8.25 -12.94
CA ARG A 182 -2.85 -9.61 -13.16
C ARG A 182 -3.78 -9.95 -12.00
N THR A 183 -5.06 -10.10 -12.29
CA THR A 183 -6.11 -10.23 -11.30
C THR A 183 -6.29 -11.64 -10.75
N ARG A 184 -5.74 -12.64 -11.43
CA ARG A 184 -5.83 -14.03 -11.02
C ARG A 184 -4.50 -14.77 -11.19
N ILE A 185 -3.76 -14.87 -10.10
CA ILE A 185 -2.49 -15.61 -10.01
C ILE A 185 -2.64 -16.68 -8.95
N GLU A 186 -2.24 -17.91 -9.26
CA GLU A 186 -2.35 -19.05 -8.34
C GLU A 186 -1.06 -19.88 -8.36
N LYS A 187 -0.79 -20.57 -7.25
CA LYS A 187 0.16 -21.68 -7.23
C LYS A 187 -0.49 -22.89 -7.88
N ARG A 188 0.12 -23.45 -8.91
CA ARG A 188 -0.40 -24.58 -9.69
C ARG A 188 0.76 -25.46 -10.16
N ASN A 189 0.56 -26.77 -10.26
CA ASN A 189 1.47 -27.73 -10.95
C ASN A 189 2.96 -27.56 -10.64
N ASN A 190 3.35 -27.24 -9.45
CA ASN A 190 4.74 -26.95 -9.02
C ASN A 190 5.29 -25.57 -9.45
N GLY A 191 4.45 -24.67 -9.96
CA GLY A 191 4.81 -23.33 -10.38
C GLY A 191 3.80 -22.26 -9.96
N ILE A 192 3.89 -21.12 -10.60
CA ILE A 192 2.94 -20.03 -10.47
C ILE A 192 2.38 -19.76 -11.88
N GLU A 193 1.06 -19.67 -11.98
CA GLU A 193 0.37 -19.41 -13.23
C GLU A 193 -0.64 -18.28 -13.05
N TYR A 194 -0.96 -17.58 -14.14
CA TYR A 194 -2.01 -16.57 -14.16
C TYR A 194 -3.04 -16.84 -15.24
N SER A 195 -4.24 -16.35 -15.03
CA SER A 195 -5.36 -16.42 -15.96
C SER A 195 -5.91 -15.02 -16.23
N GLU A 196 -6.24 -14.75 -17.49
CA GLU A 196 -6.91 -13.52 -17.93
C GLU A 196 -8.39 -13.73 -18.30
N ASP A 197 -8.83 -14.98 -18.29
CA ASP A 197 -10.17 -15.44 -18.73
C ASP A 197 -10.91 -16.19 -17.62
N ASP A 198 -10.71 -15.73 -16.38
CA ASP A 198 -11.36 -16.25 -15.17
C ASP A 198 -11.11 -17.75 -14.90
N GLY A 199 -9.91 -18.21 -15.26
CA GLY A 199 -9.44 -19.55 -14.96
C GLY A 199 -9.68 -20.58 -16.06
N GLN A 200 -10.09 -20.15 -17.26
CA GLN A 200 -10.27 -21.06 -18.39
C GLN A 200 -8.94 -21.44 -19.04
N THR A 201 -8.04 -20.47 -19.20
CA THR A 201 -6.67 -20.70 -19.66
C THR A 201 -5.65 -20.20 -18.66
N TRP A 202 -4.50 -20.85 -18.60
CA TRP A 202 -3.43 -20.56 -17.66
C TRP A 202 -2.11 -20.39 -18.38
N ASN A 203 -1.36 -19.38 -17.96
CA ASN A 203 -0.03 -19.07 -18.47
C ASN A 203 0.97 -19.10 -17.32
N GLU A 204 2.12 -19.70 -17.55
CA GLU A 204 3.21 -19.69 -16.58
C GLU A 204 3.76 -18.27 -16.37
N ILE A 205 4.17 -17.98 -15.15
CA ILE A 205 4.86 -16.77 -14.79
C ILE A 205 6.07 -17.12 -13.91
N ASP A 206 7.21 -16.51 -14.20
CA ASP A 206 8.44 -16.74 -13.44
C ASP A 206 8.21 -16.38 -11.97
N PRO A 207 8.45 -17.31 -11.02
CA PRO A 207 8.34 -17.03 -9.59
C PRO A 207 9.19 -15.86 -9.09
N ASP A 208 10.28 -15.53 -9.79
CA ASP A 208 11.17 -14.42 -9.46
C ASP A 208 10.77 -13.10 -10.13
N THR A 209 9.66 -13.05 -10.85
CA THR A 209 9.08 -11.82 -11.40
C THR A 209 8.84 -10.81 -10.29
N LEU A 210 9.25 -9.55 -10.50
CA LEU A 210 9.04 -8.48 -9.55
C LEU A 210 7.61 -7.93 -9.62
N VAL A 211 7.00 -7.79 -8.45
CA VAL A 211 5.62 -7.30 -8.30
C VAL A 211 5.53 -6.14 -7.33
N SER A 212 4.60 -5.24 -7.59
CA SER A 212 4.23 -4.15 -6.68
C SER A 212 3.31 -4.67 -5.59
N MET A 213 3.65 -4.32 -4.35
CA MET A 213 2.79 -4.54 -3.17
C MET A 213 2.31 -3.21 -2.57
N ASN A 214 2.23 -2.16 -3.41
CA ASN A 214 1.80 -0.81 -3.01
C ASN A 214 2.69 -0.14 -1.94
N MET A 215 3.98 -0.40 -1.98
CA MET A 215 4.96 0.28 -1.15
C MET A 215 5.70 1.33 -1.99
N TRP A 216 5.29 2.59 -1.85
CA TRP A 216 5.71 3.71 -2.68
C TRP A 216 6.41 4.79 -1.87
N GLY A 217 7.52 5.30 -2.37
CA GLY A 217 8.18 6.48 -1.85
C GLY A 217 8.06 7.67 -2.79
N PHE A 218 7.63 8.81 -2.25
CA PHE A 218 7.38 10.02 -3.02
C PHE A 218 8.03 11.24 -2.40
N THR A 219 8.33 12.21 -3.23
CA THR A 219 8.47 13.59 -2.83
C THR A 219 7.08 14.25 -2.80
N ARG A 220 7.00 15.46 -2.24
CA ARG A 220 5.71 16.18 -2.13
C ARG A 220 5.03 16.48 -3.47
N SER A 221 5.80 16.49 -4.54
CA SER A 221 5.28 16.77 -5.89
C SER A 221 4.12 15.87 -6.28
N ILE A 222 4.07 14.62 -5.82
CA ILE A 222 2.96 13.70 -6.11
C ILE A 222 1.61 14.23 -5.63
N LEU A 223 1.58 14.96 -4.52
CA LEU A 223 0.34 15.53 -3.96
C LEU A 223 -0.27 16.59 -4.88
N GLU A 224 0.56 17.41 -5.51
CA GLU A 224 0.11 18.38 -6.49
C GLU A 224 -0.35 17.70 -7.79
N GLU A 225 0.35 16.67 -8.24
CA GLU A 225 -0.03 15.91 -9.44
C GLU A 225 -1.37 15.18 -9.23
N ILE A 226 -1.57 14.55 -8.08
CA ILE A 226 -2.86 13.92 -7.74
C ILE A 226 -3.98 14.97 -7.74
N LYS A 227 -3.76 16.12 -7.11
CA LYS A 227 -4.75 17.20 -7.06
C LYS A 227 -5.11 17.70 -8.46
N THR A 228 -4.11 17.93 -9.30
CA THR A 228 -4.29 18.46 -10.66
C THR A 228 -4.99 17.46 -11.57
N GLY A 229 -4.70 16.18 -11.45
CA GLY A 229 -5.30 15.11 -12.26
C GLY A 229 -6.70 14.68 -11.81
N PHE A 230 -7.10 14.97 -10.58
CA PHE A 230 -8.36 14.48 -10.03
C PHE A 230 -9.62 14.97 -10.79
N PRO A 231 -9.74 16.26 -11.19
CA PRO A 231 -10.87 16.69 -12.00
C PRO A 231 -11.01 15.94 -13.34
N ALA A 232 -9.92 15.75 -14.07
CA ALA A 232 -9.93 15.01 -15.34
C ALA A 232 -10.34 13.54 -15.14
N PHE A 233 -9.87 12.90 -14.06
CA PHE A 233 -10.34 11.57 -13.67
C PHE A 233 -11.85 11.56 -13.43
N LEU A 234 -12.40 12.55 -12.69
CA LEU A 234 -13.83 12.63 -12.39
C LEU A 234 -14.66 12.86 -13.66
N GLU A 235 -14.24 13.72 -14.57
CA GLU A 235 -14.93 13.96 -15.84
C GLU A 235 -15.13 12.66 -16.65
N LYS A 236 -14.13 11.81 -16.68
CA LYS A 236 -14.17 10.52 -17.37
C LYS A 236 -14.90 9.47 -16.54
N GLY A 237 -14.50 9.29 -15.31
CA GLY A 237 -14.97 8.21 -14.44
C GLY A 237 -16.46 8.30 -14.13
N LEU A 238 -17.00 9.52 -13.96
CA LEU A 238 -18.42 9.73 -13.72
C LEU A 238 -19.30 9.42 -14.94
N LYS A 239 -18.75 9.50 -16.15
CA LYS A 239 -19.46 9.09 -17.37
C LYS A 239 -19.44 7.58 -17.58
N GLU A 240 -18.30 6.95 -17.28
CA GLU A 240 -18.08 5.52 -17.56
C GLU A 240 -18.63 4.61 -16.46
N ASN A 241 -18.39 4.95 -15.19
CA ASN A 241 -18.79 4.13 -14.05
C ASN A 241 -19.00 4.99 -12.78
N PRO A 242 -20.08 5.77 -12.70
CA PRO A 242 -20.30 6.77 -11.66
C PRO A 242 -20.28 6.20 -10.23
N LEU A 243 -20.73 4.97 -10.04
CA LEU A 243 -20.85 4.37 -8.72
C LEU A 243 -19.56 3.66 -8.24
N LYS A 244 -18.64 3.29 -9.16
CA LYS A 244 -17.50 2.41 -8.83
C LYS A 244 -16.14 2.90 -9.32
N CYS A 245 -16.06 3.97 -10.15
CA CYS A 245 -14.78 4.47 -10.61
C CYS A 245 -13.87 4.85 -9.43
N GLU A 246 -12.58 4.54 -9.56
CA GLU A 246 -11.56 4.82 -8.55
C GLU A 246 -10.34 5.48 -9.17
N TYR A 247 -9.88 6.54 -8.53
CA TYR A 247 -8.65 7.23 -8.86
C TYR A 247 -7.47 6.53 -8.16
N PHE A 248 -6.80 5.67 -8.89
CA PHE A 248 -5.71 4.85 -8.35
C PHE A 248 -4.38 5.59 -8.33
N LEU A 249 -3.66 5.51 -7.23
CA LEU A 249 -2.31 6.08 -7.11
C LEU A 249 -1.34 5.54 -8.17
N PRO A 250 -1.28 4.23 -8.46
CA PRO A 250 -0.43 3.71 -9.52
C PRO A 250 -0.76 4.26 -10.91
N ALA A 251 -2.01 4.63 -11.18
CA ALA A 251 -2.40 5.25 -12.46
C ALA A 251 -1.79 6.65 -12.60
N VAL A 252 -1.80 7.45 -11.54
CA VAL A 252 -1.13 8.77 -11.52
C VAL A 252 0.36 8.62 -11.82
N VAL A 253 1.01 7.65 -11.20
CA VAL A 253 2.44 7.37 -11.46
C VAL A 253 2.65 6.96 -12.91
N SER A 254 1.81 6.07 -13.46
CA SER A 254 1.90 5.62 -14.85
C SER A 254 1.77 6.76 -15.85
N ASP A 255 0.87 7.71 -15.60
CA ASP A 255 0.69 8.90 -16.44
C ASP A 255 1.96 9.77 -16.42
N LEU A 256 2.54 10.00 -15.24
CA LEU A 256 3.78 10.77 -15.10
C LEU A 256 4.99 10.06 -15.78
N LEU A 257 5.04 8.74 -15.74
CA LEU A 257 6.05 7.95 -16.47
C LEU A 257 5.87 8.09 -18.00
N ALA A 258 4.64 8.01 -18.48
CA ALA A 258 4.32 8.15 -19.91
C ALA A 258 4.64 9.56 -20.44
N GLU A 259 4.50 10.58 -19.60
CA GLU A 259 4.83 11.99 -19.90
C GLU A 259 6.33 12.31 -19.68
N ASP A 260 7.14 11.35 -19.28
CA ASP A 260 8.57 11.51 -18.94
C ASP A 260 8.84 12.56 -17.84
N ARG A 261 7.90 12.74 -16.92
CA ARG A 261 7.95 13.72 -15.83
C ARG A 261 8.42 13.14 -14.51
N ALA A 262 8.38 11.82 -14.36
CA ALA A 262 8.86 11.09 -13.19
C ALA A 262 9.77 9.93 -13.59
N ALA A 263 10.71 9.62 -12.70
CA ALA A 263 11.44 8.36 -12.69
C ALA A 263 11.15 7.65 -11.37
N VAL A 264 10.84 6.37 -11.44
CA VAL A 264 10.56 5.54 -10.26
C VAL A 264 11.64 4.48 -10.13
N LYS A 265 12.55 4.65 -9.19
CA LYS A 265 13.57 3.64 -8.87
C LYS A 265 12.91 2.45 -8.19
N VAL A 266 13.09 1.26 -8.74
CA VAL A 266 12.60 0.03 -8.13
C VAL A 266 13.69 -0.56 -7.24
N LEU A 267 13.37 -0.69 -5.96
CA LEU A 267 14.20 -1.31 -4.93
C LEU A 267 13.65 -2.72 -4.69
N GLU A 268 14.52 -3.72 -4.76
CA GLU A 268 14.12 -5.10 -4.56
C GLU A 268 14.22 -5.47 -3.07
N SER A 269 13.18 -6.11 -2.53
CA SER A 269 13.22 -6.76 -1.24
C SER A 269 13.18 -8.28 -1.38
N GLU A 270 14.08 -8.95 -0.68
CA GLU A 270 14.08 -10.42 -0.53
C GLU A 270 13.18 -10.88 0.61
N ASP A 271 12.65 -9.95 1.42
CA ASP A 271 11.74 -10.25 2.51
C ASP A 271 10.47 -10.93 1.98
N LYS A 272 9.95 -11.83 2.79
CA LYS A 272 8.64 -12.39 2.52
C LYS A 272 7.58 -11.38 2.93
N TRP A 273 6.76 -10.99 1.94
CA TRP A 273 5.56 -10.21 2.19
C TRP A 273 4.49 -11.12 2.81
N HIS A 274 3.76 -10.61 3.79
CA HIS A 274 2.62 -11.31 4.37
C HIS A 274 1.39 -10.40 4.37
N GLY A 275 0.26 -10.97 3.97
CA GLY A 275 -1.05 -10.34 4.06
C GLY A 275 -2.11 -11.40 4.32
N VAL A 276 -3.24 -10.98 4.85
CA VAL A 276 -4.38 -11.87 5.09
C VAL A 276 -5.40 -11.63 3.99
N THR A 277 -5.22 -12.30 2.86
CA THR A 277 -6.17 -12.28 1.74
C THR A 277 -7.36 -13.18 2.04
N TYR A 278 -7.08 -14.36 2.54
CA TYR A 278 -8.05 -15.36 2.98
C TYR A 278 -7.96 -15.54 4.50
N LYS A 279 -9.04 -15.96 5.12
CA LYS A 279 -9.08 -16.20 6.56
C LYS A 279 -8.06 -17.26 6.99
N GLU A 280 -7.82 -18.21 6.12
CA GLU A 280 -6.86 -19.31 6.28
C GLU A 280 -5.40 -18.84 6.25
N ASP A 281 -5.11 -17.64 5.74
CA ASP A 281 -3.76 -17.05 5.76
C ASP A 281 -3.35 -16.60 7.16
N LYS A 282 -4.30 -16.29 8.05
CA LYS A 282 -4.02 -15.74 9.38
C LYS A 282 -3.08 -16.59 10.21
N PRO A 283 -3.27 -17.92 10.37
CA PRO A 283 -2.35 -18.77 11.14
C PRO A 283 -0.91 -18.73 10.61
N VAL A 284 -0.75 -18.68 9.29
CA VAL A 284 0.57 -18.59 8.62
C VAL A 284 1.26 -17.26 8.96
N VAL A 285 0.52 -16.16 8.95
CA VAL A 285 1.06 -14.83 9.30
C VAL A 285 1.44 -14.77 10.77
N VAL A 286 0.59 -15.29 11.66
CA VAL A 286 0.87 -15.36 13.12
C VAL A 286 2.14 -16.16 13.40
N GLU A 287 2.29 -17.32 12.78
CA GLU A 287 3.48 -18.17 12.93
C GLU A 287 4.74 -17.48 12.40
N ALA A 288 4.64 -16.83 11.24
CA ALA A 288 5.75 -16.09 10.66
C ALA A 288 6.22 -14.94 11.58
N ILE A 289 5.30 -14.17 12.14
CA ILE A 289 5.61 -13.09 13.08
C ILE A 289 6.23 -13.65 14.36
N GLN A 290 5.71 -14.74 14.90
CA GLN A 290 6.30 -15.37 16.08
C GLN A 290 7.74 -15.87 15.80
N SER A 291 7.97 -16.45 14.63
CA SER A 291 9.32 -16.87 14.23
C SER A 291 10.29 -15.69 14.14
N LEU A 292 9.84 -14.52 13.68
CA LEU A 292 10.63 -13.30 13.63
C LEU A 292 10.95 -12.76 15.04
N LYS A 293 10.03 -12.88 15.99
CA LYS A 293 10.28 -12.58 17.40
C LYS A 293 11.31 -13.55 18.01
N ASP A 294 11.15 -14.85 17.76
CA ASP A 294 12.01 -15.90 18.29
C ASP A 294 13.44 -15.80 17.72
N SER A 295 13.59 -15.29 16.49
CA SER A 295 14.90 -15.00 15.88
C SER A 295 15.57 -13.73 16.43
N GLY A 296 14.86 -12.94 17.23
CA GLY A 296 15.35 -11.68 17.80
C GLY A 296 15.22 -10.47 16.86
N LEU A 297 14.53 -10.62 15.71
CA LEU A 297 14.26 -9.48 14.83
C LEU A 297 13.34 -8.45 15.50
N TYR A 298 12.32 -8.94 16.22
CA TYR A 298 11.43 -8.12 17.03
C TYR A 298 11.56 -8.49 18.52
N PRO A 299 11.41 -7.51 19.44
CA PRO A 299 11.28 -7.83 20.86
C PRO A 299 9.99 -8.63 21.13
N GLN A 300 9.95 -9.40 22.20
CA GLN A 300 8.75 -10.17 22.58
C GLN A 300 7.55 -9.23 22.85
N HIS A 301 7.80 -8.09 23.50
CA HIS A 301 6.86 -6.98 23.60
C HIS A 301 7.32 -5.89 22.63
N LEU A 302 6.54 -5.63 21.61
CA LEU A 302 6.94 -4.69 20.53
C LEU A 302 7.01 -3.25 21.05
N TRP A 303 6.08 -2.89 21.95
CA TRP A 303 5.99 -1.58 22.58
C TRP A 303 6.01 -1.74 24.11
N ASP A 304 7.00 -1.15 24.75
CA ASP A 304 7.11 -1.08 26.22
C ASP A 304 6.28 0.08 26.80
#